data_5e6b07ab59da86944a28528fdddf5908
#
_entry.id   5e6b07ab59da86944a28528fdddf5908
#
_cell.length_a   1.000
_cell.length_b   1.000
_cell.length_c   1.000
_cell.angle_alpha   90.00
_cell.angle_beta   90.00
_cell.angle_gamma   90.00
#
_symmetry.space_group_name_H-M   'P 1'
#
loop_
_entity.id
_entity.type
_entity.pdbx_description
1 polymer ?
#
loop_
_entity_poly.entity_id
_entity_poly.type
_entity_poly.pdbx_seq_one_letter_code
_entity_poly.pdbx_strand_id
1 'polypeptide(L)'
;MMKSPWSAKSDFVISTMTRNDKGAELLYGPLFFNLSTILCGTIFYKTTTGAVTMAILTWGDGLAAVVGQNYKTRQIYHTKTLAGSCTVFIAGLISSLIYISILVGYQSISIMHLVLTALLATITETLSPSELDNLFLPFVIIVAHFVLA
;
A
#
# COMPACT_ATOMS: atom_id res chain seq x y z
N MET A 1 9.49 -25.27 -31.71
CA MET A 1 10.44 -25.11 -30.61
C MET A 1 9.68 -25.35 -29.30
N MET A 2 9.86 -26.49 -28.65
CA MET A 2 9.18 -26.79 -27.37
C MET A 2 9.79 -25.90 -26.28
N LYS A 3 8.95 -25.05 -25.66
CA LYS A 3 9.37 -24.31 -24.44
C LYS A 3 9.68 -25.32 -23.34
N SER A 4 10.76 -25.11 -22.62
CA SER A 4 11.13 -25.99 -21.50
C SER A 4 10.06 -25.92 -20.41
N PRO A 5 9.83 -27.00 -19.61
CA PRO A 5 8.85 -26.99 -18.51
C PRO A 5 9.12 -25.88 -17.46
N TRP A 6 10.38 -25.45 -17.34
CA TRP A 6 10.78 -24.36 -16.45
C TRP A 6 10.35 -22.99 -16.97
N SER A 7 10.37 -22.75 -18.29
CA SER A 7 9.92 -21.47 -18.84
C SER A 7 8.40 -21.30 -18.70
N ALA A 8 7.62 -22.38 -18.82
CA ALA A 8 6.18 -22.32 -18.63
C ALA A 8 5.79 -22.04 -17.16
N LYS A 9 6.55 -22.60 -16.18
CA LYS A 9 6.35 -22.28 -14.76
C LYS A 9 6.74 -20.85 -14.42
N SER A 10 7.84 -20.34 -14.96
CA SER A 10 8.24 -18.94 -14.74
C SER A 10 7.25 -17.96 -15.36
N ASP A 11 6.76 -18.22 -16.57
CA ASP A 11 5.75 -17.41 -17.23
C ASP A 11 4.43 -17.39 -16.43
N PHE A 12 4.02 -18.53 -15.87
CA PHE A 12 2.83 -18.65 -15.02
C PHE A 12 3.00 -17.85 -13.71
N VAL A 13 4.16 -17.96 -13.04
CA VAL A 13 4.43 -17.20 -11.80
C VAL A 13 4.45 -15.70 -12.10
N ILE A 14 5.10 -15.27 -13.17
CA ILE A 14 5.15 -13.87 -13.57
C ILE A 14 3.74 -13.34 -13.82
N SER A 15 2.93 -14.04 -14.63
CA SER A 15 1.56 -13.60 -14.95
C SER A 15 0.61 -13.60 -13.75
N THR A 16 0.87 -14.43 -12.74
CA THR A 16 0.05 -14.50 -11.53
C THR A 16 0.43 -13.41 -10.52
N MET A 17 1.71 -13.00 -10.50
CA MET A 17 2.25 -12.07 -9.50
C MET A 17 2.45 -10.64 -10.01
N THR A 18 2.36 -10.41 -11.34
CA THR A 18 2.49 -9.08 -11.94
C THR A 18 1.17 -8.59 -12.50
N ARG A 19 0.90 -7.29 -12.38
CA ARG A 19 -0.28 -6.66 -12.98
C ARG A 19 -0.11 -6.40 -14.49
N ASN A 20 1.13 -6.18 -14.94
CA ASN A 20 1.47 -5.77 -16.31
C ASN A 20 2.37 -6.75 -17.06
N ASP A 21 2.50 -8.00 -16.59
CA ASP A 21 3.40 -9.04 -17.15
C ASP A 21 4.87 -8.60 -17.29
N LYS A 22 5.30 -7.59 -16.49
CA LYS A 22 6.67 -7.11 -16.48
C LYS A 22 7.45 -7.74 -15.32
N GLY A 23 8.48 -8.51 -15.62
CA GLY A 23 9.36 -9.11 -14.61
C GLY A 23 10.04 -8.10 -13.67
N ALA A 24 10.20 -6.85 -14.09
CA ALA A 24 10.71 -5.76 -13.26
C ALA A 24 9.78 -5.45 -12.07
N GLU A 25 8.45 -5.57 -12.23
CA GLU A 25 7.46 -5.35 -11.19
C GLU A 25 7.65 -6.34 -10.02
N LEU A 26 8.03 -7.58 -10.32
CA LEU A 26 8.34 -8.61 -9.30
C LEU A 26 9.55 -8.27 -8.43
N LEU A 27 10.47 -7.47 -8.94
CA LEU A 27 11.68 -7.09 -8.21
C LEU A 27 11.50 -5.77 -7.46
N TYR A 28 11.00 -4.74 -8.13
CA TYR A 28 10.91 -3.39 -7.57
C TYR A 28 9.79 -3.23 -6.54
N GLY A 29 8.63 -3.84 -6.74
CA GLY A 29 7.51 -3.78 -5.80
C GLY A 29 7.91 -4.28 -4.40
N PRO A 30 8.35 -5.55 -4.24
CA PRO A 30 8.82 -6.08 -2.96
C PRO A 30 10.04 -5.34 -2.41
N LEU A 31 10.96 -4.87 -3.28
CA LEU A 31 12.13 -4.11 -2.84
C LEU A 31 11.73 -2.80 -2.16
N PHE A 32 10.87 -2.00 -2.81
CA PHE A 32 10.41 -0.73 -2.26
C PHE A 32 9.53 -0.92 -1.03
N PHE A 33 8.67 -1.96 -1.02
CA PHE A 33 7.90 -2.32 0.16
C PHE A 33 8.80 -2.63 1.37
N ASN A 34 9.80 -3.49 1.20
CA ASN A 34 10.72 -3.84 2.27
C ASN A 34 11.55 -2.64 2.72
N LEU A 35 12.07 -1.84 1.78
CA LEU A 35 12.83 -0.63 2.11
C LEU A 35 12.00 0.35 2.91
N SER A 36 10.77 0.64 2.49
CA SER A 36 9.84 1.52 3.19
C SER A 36 9.49 0.98 4.58
N THR A 37 9.25 -0.33 4.69
CA THR A 37 8.96 -1.00 5.96
C THR A 37 10.13 -0.89 6.95
N ILE A 38 11.37 -1.13 6.48
CA ILE A 38 12.57 -1.00 7.31
C ILE A 38 12.78 0.44 7.75
N LEU A 39 12.67 1.41 6.83
CA LEU A 39 12.83 2.84 7.15
C LEU A 39 11.76 3.30 8.16
N CYS A 40 10.50 2.98 7.93
CA CYS A 40 9.42 3.35 8.86
C CYS A 40 9.57 2.65 10.21
N GLY A 41 9.93 1.37 10.22
CA GLY A 41 10.11 0.60 11.44
C GLY A 41 11.35 1.01 12.26
N THR A 42 12.36 1.60 11.65
CA THR A 42 13.57 2.07 12.37
C THR A 42 13.45 3.53 12.80
N ILE A 43 13.06 4.43 11.88
CA ILE A 43 13.04 5.88 12.14
C ILE A 43 11.81 6.26 12.98
N PHE A 44 10.64 5.66 12.66
CA PHE A 44 9.36 5.99 13.29
C PHE A 44 8.88 4.89 14.25
N TYR A 45 9.81 4.15 14.86
CA TYR A 45 9.48 3.09 15.80
C TYR A 45 8.62 3.61 16.97
N LYS A 46 7.50 2.93 17.24
CA LYS A 46 6.52 3.31 18.29
C LYS A 46 5.99 4.74 18.20
N THR A 47 6.01 5.34 17.02
CA THR A 47 5.33 6.62 16.78
C THR A 47 4.00 6.41 16.07
N THR A 48 3.08 7.36 16.20
CA THR A 48 1.80 7.35 15.49
C THR A 48 2.01 7.35 13.98
N THR A 49 2.99 8.15 13.49
CA THR A 49 3.39 8.19 12.08
C THR A 49 3.79 6.81 11.56
N GLY A 50 4.66 6.11 12.30
CA GLY A 50 5.09 4.77 11.94
C GLY A 50 3.94 3.77 11.93
N ALA A 51 3.09 3.79 12.97
CA ALA A 51 1.93 2.91 13.08
C ALA A 51 0.95 3.09 11.91
N VAL A 52 0.59 4.33 11.56
CA VAL A 52 -0.31 4.66 10.44
C VAL A 52 0.31 4.27 9.10
N THR A 53 1.59 4.61 8.89
CA THR A 53 2.28 4.30 7.62
C THR A 53 2.35 2.80 7.40
N MET A 54 2.76 2.03 8.41
CA MET A 54 2.84 0.57 8.33
C MET A 54 1.47 -0.08 8.11
N ALA A 55 0.44 0.42 8.81
CA ALA A 55 -0.92 -0.10 8.67
C ALA A 55 -1.48 0.11 7.25
N ILE A 56 -1.36 1.33 6.71
CA ILE A 56 -1.87 1.66 5.37
C ILE A 56 -1.07 0.92 4.30
N LEU A 57 0.26 0.88 4.40
CA LEU A 57 1.13 0.22 3.44
C LEU A 57 0.87 -1.30 3.39
N THR A 58 0.69 -1.93 4.55
CA THR A 58 0.52 -3.39 4.64
C THR A 58 -0.91 -3.81 4.32
N TRP A 59 -1.89 -3.26 5.02
CA TRP A 59 -3.28 -3.69 4.93
C TRP A 59 -4.09 -2.88 3.92
N GLY A 60 -3.85 -1.57 3.83
CA GLY A 60 -4.52 -0.71 2.87
C GLY A 60 -4.19 -1.14 1.45
N ASP A 61 -2.92 -1.09 1.06
CA ASP A 61 -2.48 -1.44 -0.29
C ASP A 61 -2.59 -2.95 -0.56
N GLY A 62 -2.19 -3.80 0.40
CA GLY A 62 -2.27 -5.26 0.23
C GLY A 62 -3.70 -5.76 -0.03
N LEU A 63 -4.69 -5.31 0.75
CA LEU A 63 -6.09 -5.68 0.53
C LEU A 63 -6.68 -5.02 -0.72
N ALA A 64 -6.27 -3.80 -1.05
CA ALA A 64 -6.71 -3.12 -2.27
C ALA A 64 -6.29 -3.88 -3.53
N ALA A 65 -5.08 -4.45 -3.54
CA ALA A 65 -4.62 -5.29 -4.63
C ALA A 65 -5.52 -6.53 -4.82
N VAL A 66 -5.87 -7.21 -3.73
CA VAL A 66 -6.75 -8.39 -3.75
C VAL A 66 -8.17 -8.01 -4.18
N VAL A 67 -8.76 -6.97 -3.58
CA VAL A 67 -10.12 -6.53 -3.89
C VAL A 67 -10.21 -5.98 -5.31
N GLY A 68 -9.25 -5.16 -5.73
CA GLY A 68 -9.21 -4.58 -7.06
C GLY A 68 -9.10 -5.62 -8.19
N GLN A 69 -8.45 -6.77 -7.95
CA GLN A 69 -8.37 -7.88 -8.89
C GLN A 69 -9.65 -8.72 -8.93
N ASN A 70 -10.29 -8.95 -7.78
CA ASN A 70 -11.47 -9.81 -7.70
C ASN A 70 -12.77 -9.10 -8.06
N TYR A 71 -12.89 -7.80 -7.79
CA TYR A 71 -14.09 -7.02 -8.08
C TYR A 71 -13.86 -6.12 -9.30
N LYS A 72 -14.47 -6.47 -10.43
CA LYS A 72 -14.42 -5.69 -11.68
C LYS A 72 -15.27 -4.42 -11.55
N THR A 73 -14.71 -3.39 -10.94
CA THR A 73 -15.31 -2.06 -10.88
C THR A 73 -14.68 -1.13 -11.91
N ARG A 74 -15.22 0.10 -12.03
CA ARG A 74 -14.69 1.12 -12.95
C ARG A 74 -13.20 1.37 -12.66
N GLN A 75 -12.38 1.27 -13.68
CA GLN A 75 -10.98 1.68 -13.62
C GLN A 75 -10.92 3.21 -13.52
N ILE A 76 -10.13 3.73 -12.57
CA ILE A 76 -9.94 5.15 -12.36
C ILE A 76 -8.66 5.61 -13.07
N TYR A 77 -7.55 4.92 -12.82
CA TYR A 77 -6.25 5.28 -13.37
C TYR A 77 -5.41 4.02 -13.61
N HIS A 78 -4.91 3.84 -14.85
CA HIS A 78 -4.16 2.65 -15.27
C HIS A 78 -4.85 1.34 -14.85
N THR A 79 -4.25 0.59 -13.93
CA THR A 79 -4.75 -0.69 -13.40
C THR A 79 -5.53 -0.53 -12.09
N LYS A 80 -5.65 0.69 -11.56
CA LYS A 80 -6.32 0.98 -10.29
C LYS A 80 -7.83 1.07 -10.46
N THR A 81 -8.57 0.41 -9.57
CA THR A 81 -10.04 0.31 -9.62
C THR A 81 -10.69 1.06 -8.45
N LEU A 82 -11.93 1.50 -8.63
CA LEU A 82 -12.70 2.17 -7.58
C LEU A 82 -12.81 1.32 -6.31
N ALA A 83 -13.06 0.00 -6.47
CA ALA A 83 -13.13 -0.91 -5.32
C ALA A 83 -11.79 -1.01 -4.58
N GLY A 84 -10.67 -1.05 -5.31
CA GLY A 84 -9.34 -1.02 -4.72
C GLY A 84 -9.11 0.25 -3.91
N SER A 85 -9.38 1.42 -4.48
CA SER A 85 -9.21 2.71 -3.79
C SER A 85 -10.09 2.84 -2.55
N CYS A 86 -11.36 2.42 -2.62
CA CYS A 86 -12.22 2.36 -1.43
C CYS A 86 -11.64 1.42 -0.35
N THR A 87 -11.02 0.32 -0.77
CA THR A 87 -10.40 -0.63 0.16
C THR A 87 -9.18 -0.01 0.83
N VAL A 88 -8.32 0.73 0.11
CA VAL A 88 -7.20 1.47 0.75
C VAL A 88 -7.71 2.36 1.87
N PHE A 89 -8.75 3.12 1.60
CA PHE A 89 -9.33 4.04 2.59
C PHE A 89 -9.87 3.31 3.81
N ILE A 90 -10.78 2.34 3.61
CA ILE A 90 -11.48 1.66 4.71
C ILE A 90 -10.51 0.75 5.49
N ALA A 91 -9.77 -0.10 4.79
CA ALA A 91 -8.82 -1.01 5.43
C ALA A 91 -7.66 -0.24 6.06
N GLY A 92 -7.19 0.83 5.42
CA GLY A 92 -6.19 1.73 5.96
C GLY A 92 -6.62 2.40 7.25
N LEU A 93 -7.85 2.91 7.33
CA LEU A 93 -8.39 3.50 8.57
C LEU A 93 -8.50 2.46 9.69
N ILE A 94 -9.12 1.31 9.42
CA ILE A 94 -9.34 0.27 10.43
C ILE A 94 -8.00 -0.26 10.95
N SER A 95 -7.09 -0.61 10.05
CA SER A 95 -5.78 -1.11 10.44
C SER A 95 -4.93 -0.08 11.17
N SER A 96 -5.02 1.21 10.80
CA SER A 96 -4.34 2.29 11.51
C SER A 96 -4.82 2.43 12.95
N LEU A 97 -6.14 2.36 13.19
CA LEU A 97 -6.70 2.36 14.55
C LEU A 97 -6.19 1.18 15.38
N ILE A 98 -6.13 -0.02 14.78
CA ILE A 98 -5.60 -1.22 15.44
C ILE A 98 -4.11 -1.04 15.78
N TYR A 99 -3.29 -0.60 14.81
CA TYR A 99 -1.86 -0.42 15.02
C TYR A 99 -1.55 0.66 16.06
N ILE A 100 -2.28 1.79 16.03
CA ILE A 100 -2.13 2.84 17.06
C ILE A 100 -2.48 2.28 18.44
N SER A 101 -3.58 1.55 18.56
CA SER A 101 -4.02 0.97 19.85
C SER A 101 -2.99 0.01 20.43
N ILE A 102 -2.33 -0.79 19.59
CA ILE A 102 -1.38 -1.81 20.03
C ILE A 102 0.02 -1.21 20.28
N LEU A 103 0.49 -0.31 19.41
CA LEU A 103 1.89 0.13 19.41
C LEU A 103 2.14 1.42 20.19
N VAL A 104 1.17 2.33 20.21
CA VAL A 104 1.37 3.71 20.68
C VAL A 104 0.44 4.07 21.84
N GLY A 105 -0.78 3.55 21.84
CA GLY A 105 -1.85 3.93 22.76
C GLY A 105 -2.79 5.00 22.19
N TYR A 106 -4.06 4.97 22.63
CA TYR A 106 -5.19 5.66 22.00
C TYR A 106 -5.18 7.20 22.10
N GLN A 107 -4.29 7.78 22.89
CA GLN A 107 -4.30 9.24 23.18
C GLN A 107 -3.52 10.09 22.16
N SER A 108 -3.01 9.50 21.09
CA SER A 108 -1.95 10.15 20.30
C SER A 108 -2.40 10.82 19.00
N ILE A 109 -3.65 10.66 18.55
CA ILE A 109 -4.10 11.23 17.27
C ILE A 109 -5.59 11.60 17.27
N SER A 110 -5.90 12.74 16.63
CA SER A 110 -7.28 13.11 16.31
C SER A 110 -7.83 12.21 15.19
N ILE A 111 -9.07 11.77 15.33
CA ILE A 111 -9.78 10.99 14.30
C ILE A 111 -9.82 11.76 12.96
N MET A 112 -10.01 13.07 13.01
CA MET A 112 -10.00 13.91 11.81
C MET A 112 -8.66 13.85 11.09
N HIS A 113 -7.55 13.94 11.83
CA HIS A 113 -6.20 13.81 11.29
C HIS A 113 -6.00 12.43 10.61
N LEU A 114 -6.44 11.37 11.26
CA LEU A 114 -6.34 10.01 10.71
C LEU A 114 -7.16 9.86 9.41
N VAL A 115 -8.37 10.40 9.38
CA VAL A 115 -9.24 10.37 8.18
C VAL A 115 -8.60 11.14 7.03
N LEU A 116 -8.07 12.35 7.29
CA LEU A 116 -7.39 13.15 6.26
C LEU A 116 -6.14 12.45 5.73
N THR A 117 -5.34 11.85 6.61
CA THR A 117 -4.15 11.08 6.22
C THR A 117 -4.53 9.87 5.36
N ALA A 118 -5.54 9.11 5.75
CA ALA A 118 -6.03 7.97 4.97
C ALA A 118 -6.59 8.39 3.61
N LEU A 119 -7.23 9.55 3.54
CA LEU A 119 -7.76 10.09 2.28
C LEU A 119 -6.62 10.52 1.35
N LEU A 120 -5.60 11.21 1.86
CA LEU A 120 -4.40 11.56 1.09
C LEU A 120 -3.64 10.30 0.62
N ALA A 121 -3.51 9.30 1.49
CA ALA A 121 -2.91 8.02 1.13
C ALA A 121 -3.67 7.32 0.00
N THR A 122 -5.02 7.32 0.06
CA THR A 122 -5.86 6.74 -0.99
C THR A 122 -5.70 7.46 -2.33
N ILE A 123 -5.66 8.79 -2.32
CA ILE A 123 -5.44 9.59 -3.53
C ILE A 123 -4.06 9.28 -4.11
N THR A 124 -3.03 9.23 -3.27
CA THR A 124 -1.66 8.92 -3.68
C THR A 124 -1.57 7.53 -4.29
N GLU A 125 -2.14 6.50 -3.65
CA GLU A 125 -2.16 5.13 -4.16
C GLU A 125 -2.87 5.07 -5.51
N THR A 126 -4.01 5.74 -5.64
CA THR A 126 -4.79 5.74 -6.89
C THR A 126 -4.06 6.41 -8.05
N LEU A 127 -3.27 7.45 -7.79
CA LEU A 127 -2.55 8.21 -8.82
C LEU A 127 -1.13 7.71 -9.06
N SER A 128 -0.58 6.90 -8.18
CA SER A 128 0.78 6.37 -8.30
C SER A 128 0.86 5.22 -9.29
N PRO A 129 1.95 5.13 -10.08
CA PRO A 129 2.27 3.93 -10.83
C PRO A 129 2.45 2.73 -9.88
N SER A 130 1.98 1.55 -10.28
CA SER A 130 1.99 0.33 -9.44
C SER A 130 3.38 -0.16 -8.99
N GLU A 131 4.44 0.36 -9.57
CA GLU A 131 5.81 0.02 -9.18
C GLU A 131 6.36 0.94 -8.08
N LEU A 132 5.82 2.16 -7.96
CA LEU A 132 6.32 3.21 -7.08
C LEU A 132 5.37 3.57 -5.93
N ASP A 133 4.17 2.98 -5.90
CA ASP A 133 3.19 3.23 -4.84
C ASP A 133 3.75 2.92 -3.45
N ASN A 134 4.50 1.83 -3.31
CA ASN A 134 5.19 1.43 -2.09
C ASN A 134 6.26 2.43 -1.59
N LEU A 135 6.68 3.37 -2.43
CA LEU A 135 7.61 4.44 -2.07
C LEU A 135 6.90 5.77 -1.83
N PHE A 136 5.97 6.14 -2.73
CA PHE A 136 5.24 7.41 -2.64
C PHE A 136 4.26 7.43 -1.48
N LEU A 137 3.60 6.31 -1.22
CA LEU A 137 2.58 6.21 -0.18
C LEU A 137 3.14 6.48 1.23
N PRO A 138 4.24 5.83 1.69
CA PRO A 138 4.85 6.16 2.96
C PRO A 138 5.32 7.62 3.03
N PHE A 139 5.93 8.13 1.97
CA PHE A 139 6.40 9.51 1.92
C PHE A 139 5.27 10.52 2.14
N VAL A 140 4.15 10.37 1.42
CA VAL A 140 2.99 11.26 1.56
C VAL A 140 2.35 11.14 2.94
N ILE A 141 2.24 9.93 3.51
CA ILE A 141 1.68 9.73 4.86
C ILE A 141 2.55 10.44 5.90
N ILE A 142 3.88 10.30 5.81
CA ILE A 142 4.81 10.96 6.74
C ILE A 142 4.68 12.48 6.65
N VAL A 143 4.70 13.03 5.43
CA VAL A 143 4.54 14.47 5.21
C VAL A 143 3.17 14.95 5.72
N ALA A 144 2.10 14.26 5.37
CA ALA A 144 0.75 14.59 5.84
C ALA A 144 0.67 14.61 7.37
N HIS A 145 1.31 13.64 8.03
CA HIS A 145 1.33 13.59 9.49
C HIS A 145 2.05 14.78 10.10
N PHE A 146 3.18 15.22 9.55
CA PHE A 146 3.90 16.40 10.03
C PHE A 146 3.19 17.72 9.73
N VAL A 147 2.44 17.81 8.64
CA VAL A 147 1.73 19.04 8.26
C VAL A 147 0.41 19.17 9.02
N LEU A 148 -0.24 18.07 9.34
CA LEU A 148 -1.54 18.06 10.03
C LEU A 148 -1.40 17.95 11.57
N ALA A 149 -0.22 17.64 12.10
CA ALA A 149 0.05 17.57 13.53
C ALA A 149 0.21 18.96 14.13
#